data_b4fffd2f8104fc96176f4182bc57339d
#
_entry.id   b4fffd2f8104fc96176f4182bc57339d
#
_cell.length_a   1.000
_cell.length_b   1.000
_cell.length_c   1.000
_cell.angle_alpha   90.00
_cell.angle_beta   90.00
_cell.angle_gamma   90.00
#
_symmetry.space_group_name_H-M   'P 1'
#
loop_
_entity.id
_entity.type
_entity.pdbx_description
1 polymer ?
#
loop_
_entity_poly.entity_id
_entity_poly.type
_entity_poly.pdbx_seq_one_letter_code
_entity_poly.pdbx_strand_id
1 'polypeptide(L)' 'MKNRLEELRNARGIRQEELAAALKVSRQTISSLENGRYNPSIQLAFKLARYFELTVEDIFIYEEEE' A
#
# COMPACT_ATOMS: atom_id res chain seq x y z
N MET A 1 5.72 6.66 5.91
CA MET A 1 5.23 7.48 4.78
C MET A 1 3.72 7.46 4.76
N LYS A 2 3.11 8.61 4.61
CA LYS A 2 1.65 8.70 4.51
C LYS A 2 1.16 8.01 3.24
N ASN A 3 -0.01 7.38 3.35
CA ASN A 3 -0.57 6.72 2.18
C ASN A 3 -2.07 6.55 2.34
N ARG A 4 -2.71 6.18 1.25
CA ARG A 4 -4.15 5.93 1.20
C ARG A 4 -4.47 4.45 1.05
N LEU A 5 -3.52 3.59 1.42
CA LEU A 5 -3.66 2.16 1.17
C LEU A 5 -4.85 1.55 1.88
N GLU A 6 -5.02 1.87 3.16
CA GLU A 6 -6.13 1.33 3.93
C GLU A 6 -7.47 1.81 3.36
N GLU A 7 -7.54 3.07 3.00
CA GLU A 7 -8.73 3.65 2.39
C GLU A 7 -9.10 2.93 1.10
N LEU A 8 -8.10 2.73 0.24
CA LEU A 8 -8.32 2.08 -1.05
C LEU A 8 -8.73 0.62 -0.88
N ARG A 9 -8.09 -0.06 0.07
CA ARG A 9 -8.41 -1.45 0.36
C ARG A 9 -9.84 -1.57 0.87
N ASN A 10 -10.21 -0.71 1.81
CA ASN A 10 -11.56 -0.73 2.38
C ASN A 10 -12.62 -0.39 1.34
N ALA A 11 -12.30 0.49 0.43
CA ALA A 11 -13.23 0.87 -0.64
C ALA A 11 -13.58 -0.33 -1.53
N ARG A 12 -12.65 -1.30 -1.64
CA ARG A 12 -12.89 -2.52 -2.40
C ARG A 12 -13.44 -3.65 -1.54
N GLY A 13 -13.56 -3.42 -0.23
CA GLY A 13 -14.08 -4.43 0.68
C GLY A 13 -13.16 -5.62 0.87
N ILE A 14 -11.87 -5.45 0.73
CA ILE A 14 -10.91 -6.55 0.88
C ILE A 14 -10.14 -6.41 2.18
N ARG A 15 -9.73 -7.55 2.72
CA ARG A 15 -9.01 -7.60 3.97
C ARG A 15 -7.51 -7.50 3.73
N GLN A 16 -6.78 -7.16 4.79
CA GLN A 16 -5.32 -7.09 4.70
C GLN A 16 -4.71 -8.38 4.20
N GLU A 17 -5.21 -9.52 4.70
CA GLU A 17 -4.64 -10.80 4.29
C GLU A 17 -4.96 -11.14 2.84
N GLU A 18 -6.09 -10.67 2.33
CA GLU A 18 -6.41 -10.87 0.92
C GLU A 18 -5.47 -10.07 0.02
N LEU A 19 -5.23 -8.82 0.40
CA LEU A 19 -4.31 -7.99 -0.35
C LEU A 19 -2.90 -8.57 -0.28
N ALA A 20 -2.48 -8.99 0.91
CA ALA A 20 -1.15 -9.58 1.09
C ALA A 20 -0.97 -10.81 0.20
N ALA A 21 -1.97 -11.68 0.17
CA ALA A 21 -1.90 -12.88 -0.66
C ALA A 21 -1.80 -12.53 -2.14
N ALA A 22 -2.57 -11.54 -2.57
CA ALA A 22 -2.55 -11.11 -3.98
C ALA A 22 -1.18 -10.58 -4.38
N LEU A 23 -0.50 -9.90 -3.47
CA LEU A 23 0.80 -9.30 -3.75
C LEU A 23 1.97 -10.19 -3.33
N LYS A 24 1.67 -11.35 -2.76
CA LYS A 24 2.67 -12.34 -2.33
C LYS A 24 3.60 -11.78 -1.26
N VAL A 25 3.01 -11.08 -0.30
CA VAL A 25 3.74 -10.57 0.86
C VAL A 25 2.97 -10.99 2.11
N SER A 26 3.55 -10.76 3.29
CA SER A 26 2.88 -11.11 4.53
C SER A 26 1.82 -10.07 4.88
N ARG A 27 0.82 -10.49 5.67
CA ARG A 27 -0.18 -9.55 6.18
C ARG A 27 0.48 -8.45 7.00
N GLN A 28 1.54 -8.81 7.75
CA GLN A 28 2.24 -7.84 8.55
C GLN A 28 2.88 -6.75 7.69
N THR A 29 3.34 -7.11 6.50
CA THR A 29 3.87 -6.13 5.56
C THR A 29 2.79 -5.11 5.19
N ILE A 30 1.60 -5.57 4.88
CA ILE A 30 0.49 -4.68 4.53
C ILE A 30 0.14 -3.79 5.74
N SER A 31 0.05 -4.39 6.93
CA SER A 31 -0.28 -3.65 8.13
C SER A 31 0.75 -2.55 8.40
N SER A 32 2.03 -2.88 8.28
CA SER A 32 3.09 -1.91 8.51
C SER A 32 3.07 -0.78 7.50
N LEU A 33 2.75 -1.10 6.24
CA LEU A 33 2.61 -0.07 5.22
C LEU A 33 1.45 0.87 5.56
N GLU A 34 0.31 0.31 5.92
CA GLU A 34 -0.88 1.12 6.19
C GLU A 34 -0.66 2.02 7.40
N ASN A 35 0.13 1.56 8.36
CA ASN A 35 0.45 2.36 9.55
C ASN A 35 1.51 3.42 9.27
N GLY A 36 2.10 3.43 8.10
CA GLY A 36 3.13 4.39 7.76
C GLY A 36 4.47 4.12 8.43
N ARG A 37 4.67 2.90 8.94
CA ARG A 37 5.87 2.58 9.72
C ARG A 37 7.09 2.37 8.86
N TYR A 38 6.90 1.99 7.60
CA TYR A 38 8.04 1.88 6.72
C TYR A 38 7.60 2.13 5.28
N ASN A 39 8.58 2.36 4.44
CA ASN A 39 8.31 2.64 3.04
C ASN A 39 8.35 1.33 2.25
N PRO A 40 7.52 1.19 1.23
CA PRO A 40 7.55 -0.03 0.42
C PRO A 40 8.82 -0.10 -0.41
N SER A 41 9.22 -1.32 -0.76
CA SER A 41 10.22 -1.46 -1.80
C SER A 41 9.63 -0.93 -3.11
N ILE A 42 10.50 -0.61 -4.05
CA ILE A 42 10.02 -0.11 -5.32
C ILE A 42 9.15 -1.15 -6.03
N GLN A 43 9.51 -2.42 -5.91
CA GLN A 43 8.73 -3.49 -6.51
C GLN A 43 7.33 -3.56 -5.90
N LEU A 44 7.25 -3.47 -4.58
CA LEU A 44 5.96 -3.53 -3.90
C LEU A 44 5.10 -2.32 -4.24
N ALA A 45 5.72 -1.14 -4.35
CA ALA A 45 5.00 0.06 -4.74
C ALA A 45 4.35 -0.12 -6.12
N PHE A 46 5.10 -0.67 -7.08
CA PHE A 46 4.55 -0.92 -8.41
C PHE A 46 3.45 -2.00 -8.38
N LYS A 47 3.63 -3.04 -7.58
CA LYS A 47 2.60 -4.07 -7.45
C LYS A 47 1.29 -3.49 -6.93
N LEU A 48 1.39 -2.62 -5.94
CA LEU A 48 0.22 -1.97 -5.38
C LEU A 48 -0.46 -1.08 -6.40
N ALA A 49 0.33 -0.29 -7.11
CA ALA A 49 -0.21 0.61 -8.13
C ALA A 49 -0.96 -0.18 -9.20
N ARG A 50 -0.36 -1.28 -9.66
CA ARG A 50 -1.01 -2.11 -10.67
C ARG A 50 -2.26 -2.80 -10.13
N TYR A 51 -2.20 -3.26 -8.90
CA TYR A 51 -3.35 -3.93 -8.30
C TYR A 51 -4.56 -3.00 -8.23
N PHE A 52 -4.35 -1.77 -7.82
CA PHE A 52 -5.42 -0.79 -7.69
C PHE A 52 -5.66 0.00 -8.97
N GLU A 53 -4.86 -0.23 -10.00
CA GLU A 53 -4.97 0.48 -11.28
C GLU A 53 -4.81 1.99 -11.09
N LEU A 54 -3.82 2.34 -10.26
CA LEU A 54 -3.51 3.72 -9.94
C LEU A 54 -2.01 3.94 -10.13
N THR A 55 -1.58 5.17 -9.94
CA THR A 55 -0.15 5.45 -9.91
C THR A 55 0.35 5.33 -8.48
N VAL A 56 1.67 5.25 -8.33
CA VAL A 56 2.27 5.21 -7.00
C VAL A 56 1.91 6.48 -6.23
N GLU A 57 1.89 7.62 -6.90
CA GLU A 57 1.58 8.90 -6.27
C GLU A 57 0.11 8.99 -5.82
N ASP A 58 -0.76 8.19 -6.42
CA ASP A 58 -2.15 8.13 -5.97
C ASP A 58 -2.28 7.39 -4.65
N ILE A 59 -1.33 6.54 -4.34
CA ILE A 59 -1.38 5.70 -3.15
C ILE A 59 -0.51 6.26 -2.04
N PHE A 60 0.72 6.64 -2.36
CA PHE A 60 1.69 7.11 -1.37
C PHE A 60 1.88 8.61 -1.51
N ILE A 61 1.86 9.28 -0.37
CA ILE A 61 1.95 10.74 -0.33
C ILE A 61 3.35 11.09 0.12
N TYR A 62 4.13 11.68 -0.78
CA TYR A 62 5.47 12.12 -0.45
C TYR A 62 5.39 13.53 0.12
N GLU A 63 5.93 13.69 1.32
CA GLU A 63 6.00 15.01 1.96
C GLU A 63 7.46 15.35 2.14
N GLU A 64 7.85 16.47 1.58
CA GLU A 64 9.18 16.96 1.78
C GLU A 64 9.28 17.63 3.15
N GLU A 65 10.34 17.30 3.86
CA GLU A 65 10.64 17.98 5.12
C GLU A 65 11.81 18.91 4.90
N GLU A 66 11.70 20.08 5.49
CA GLU A 66 12.75 21.07 5.35
C GLU A 66 13.64 21.14 6.56
#